data_5c8b488184040f7573b54df368eadb4a
#
_entry.id   5c8b488184040f7573b54df368eadb4a
#
_cell.length_a   1.000
_cell.length_b   1.000
_cell.length_c   1.000
_cell.angle_alpha   90.00
_cell.angle_beta   90.00
_cell.angle_gamma   90.00
#
_symmetry.space_group_name_H-M   'P 1'
#
loop_
_entity.id
_entity.type
_entity.pdbx_description
1 polymer ?
#
loop_
_entity_poly.entity_id
_entity_poly.type
_entity_poly.pdbx_seq_one_letter_code
_entity_poly.pdbx_strand_id
1 'polypeptide(L)'
;SAASDVYKRQEIIIPEPFYANYNGFTCNNEVKIVPVVSTIENGFALPSIEEFANKITDKTRAILICNPGNPTGYVYSKEELTQLKDLVLKHDLYLIADEVYAEYLYTDKEFTSILSFDDLKENAIVIDSESKRFSLCGARSGALISRNETFLKAAMKFAQARLSPCEISQYIATQAHNNPGTYFEDCREEYLKRRDILVNGLNEIPGVFCPTPKGAFYCVAQLPVDNAEKFAIWLLEEFQDNQETVMVAPAAGFYSTPNSGLQEVRLAYVLNENDLKRSVELIKLALESYPGTKR
;
A
#
# COMPACT_ATOMS: atom_id res chain seq x y z
N SER A 1 2.97 4.00 37.14
CA SER A 1 4.24 4.71 37.38
C SER A 1 4.60 5.54 36.15
N ALA A 2 5.22 6.69 36.33
CA ALA A 2 5.59 7.61 35.24
C ALA A 2 6.40 6.93 34.12
N ALA A 3 7.17 5.87 34.41
CA ALA A 3 7.90 5.10 33.39
C ALA A 3 6.99 4.29 32.45
N SER A 4 5.81 3.85 32.89
CA SER A 4 4.86 3.16 32.03
C SER A 4 4.09 4.10 31.11
N ASP A 5 3.97 5.37 31.45
CA ASP A 5 3.30 6.38 30.62
C ASP A 5 4.20 6.90 29.47
N VAL A 6 5.53 6.86 29.64
CA VAL A 6 6.48 7.32 28.62
C VAL A 6 6.47 6.38 27.39
N TYR A 7 6.15 5.10 27.56
CA TYR A 7 6.10 4.11 26.48
C TYR A 7 4.69 3.87 25.90
N LYS A 8 3.65 4.40 26.55
CA LYS A 8 2.27 4.34 26.06
C LYS A 8 1.98 5.52 25.14
N ARG A 9 1.25 5.26 24.07
CA ARG A 9 0.80 6.27 23.09
C ARG A 9 1.94 6.88 22.26
N GLN A 10 2.86 6.03 21.78
CA GLN A 10 3.84 6.44 20.76
C GLN A 10 3.09 6.78 19.45
N GLU A 11 3.73 7.61 18.64
CA GLU A 11 3.18 8.05 17.37
C GLU A 11 4.01 7.51 16.20
N ILE A 12 3.32 7.14 15.11
CA ILE A 12 3.91 6.78 13.83
C ILE A 12 3.30 7.66 12.75
N ILE A 13 4.14 8.31 11.95
CA ILE A 13 3.70 9.13 10.82
C ILE A 13 3.55 8.22 9.60
N ILE A 14 2.40 8.28 8.92
CA ILE A 14 2.12 7.48 7.73
C ILE A 14 1.48 8.37 6.67
N PRO A 15 2.05 8.45 5.44
CA PRO A 15 1.35 9.09 4.33
C PRO A 15 0.10 8.29 3.96
N GLU A 16 -1.02 8.97 3.81
CA GLU A 16 -2.31 8.37 3.44
C GLU A 16 -2.77 8.80 2.04
N PRO A 17 -3.52 7.92 1.32
CA PRO A 17 -4.08 6.66 1.78
C PRO A 17 -3.01 5.56 1.97
N PHE A 18 -3.22 4.71 2.98
CA PHE A 18 -2.30 3.63 3.34
C PHE A 18 -3.01 2.29 3.49
N TYR A 19 -2.27 1.19 3.58
CA TYR A 19 -2.83 -0.14 3.78
C TYR A 19 -3.67 -0.21 5.07
N ALA A 20 -4.97 -0.50 4.92
CA ALA A 20 -5.97 -0.37 5.99
C ALA A 20 -5.61 -1.13 7.29
N ASN A 21 -4.90 -2.26 7.19
CA ASN A 21 -4.50 -3.03 8.36
C ASN A 21 -3.45 -2.34 9.24
N TYR A 22 -2.78 -1.28 8.77
CA TYR A 22 -1.91 -0.49 9.66
C TYR A 22 -2.71 0.10 10.82
N ASN A 23 -3.98 0.47 10.61
CA ASN A 23 -4.89 0.88 11.69
C ASN A 23 -5.05 -0.23 12.76
N GLY A 24 -5.27 -1.47 12.34
CA GLY A 24 -5.40 -2.60 13.25
C GLY A 24 -4.11 -2.91 14.01
N PHE A 25 -2.98 -2.90 13.31
CA PHE A 25 -1.68 -3.19 13.93
C PHE A 25 -1.28 -2.11 14.95
N THR A 26 -1.50 -0.84 14.64
CA THR A 26 -1.17 0.26 15.54
C THR A 26 -2.13 0.33 16.72
N CYS A 27 -3.43 0.10 16.50
CA CYS A 27 -4.44 0.05 17.56
C CYS A 27 -4.12 -1.05 18.60
N ASN A 28 -3.78 -2.25 18.14
CA ASN A 28 -3.42 -3.37 19.02
C ASN A 28 -2.19 -3.11 19.89
N ASN A 29 -1.34 -2.18 19.49
CA ASN A 29 -0.11 -1.81 20.20
C ASN A 29 -0.19 -0.44 20.88
N GLU A 30 -1.37 0.17 20.97
CA GLU A 30 -1.60 1.50 21.54
C GLU A 30 -0.73 2.60 20.85
N VAL A 31 -0.38 2.41 19.57
CA VAL A 31 0.36 3.39 18.77
C VAL A 31 -0.63 4.25 18.00
N LYS A 32 -0.44 5.57 18.05
CA LYS A 32 -1.27 6.52 17.32
C LYS A 32 -0.71 6.77 15.92
N ILE A 33 -1.54 6.60 14.90
CA ILE A 33 -1.20 7.05 13.55
C ILE A 33 -1.36 8.59 13.49
N VAL A 34 -0.35 9.24 12.92
CA VAL A 34 -0.35 10.66 12.56
C VAL A 34 -0.30 10.72 11.03
N PRO A 35 -1.43 10.95 10.35
CA PRO A 35 -1.48 10.90 8.90
C PRO A 35 -0.89 12.16 8.25
N VAL A 36 -0.27 11.99 7.07
CA VAL A 36 0.09 13.06 6.14
C VAL A 36 -0.65 12.79 4.83
N VAL A 37 -1.53 13.71 4.43
CA VAL A 37 -2.47 13.46 3.32
C VAL A 37 -1.79 13.61 1.98
N SER A 38 -1.81 12.55 1.15
CA SER A 38 -1.57 12.63 -0.29
C SER A 38 -2.93 12.71 -1.00
N THR A 39 -2.96 13.37 -2.14
CA THR A 39 -4.19 13.56 -2.90
C THR A 39 -4.17 12.85 -4.25
N ILE A 40 -5.35 12.46 -4.72
CA ILE A 40 -5.50 11.77 -6.00
C ILE A 40 -5.11 12.69 -7.18
N GLU A 41 -5.35 13.99 -7.07
CA GLU A 41 -5.01 14.99 -8.10
C GLU A 41 -3.51 15.06 -8.36
N ASN A 42 -2.69 14.79 -7.35
CA ASN A 42 -1.23 14.71 -7.45
C ASN A 42 -0.73 13.30 -7.77
N GLY A 43 -1.64 12.35 -8.08
CA GLY A 43 -1.29 10.95 -8.28
C GLY A 43 -0.73 10.28 -7.01
N PHE A 44 -1.10 10.79 -5.84
CA PHE A 44 -0.63 10.35 -4.52
C PHE A 44 0.88 10.52 -4.30
N ALA A 45 1.49 11.53 -4.92
CA ALA A 45 2.88 11.88 -4.68
C ALA A 45 3.15 12.15 -3.19
N LEU A 46 4.40 11.95 -2.76
CA LEU A 46 4.81 12.26 -1.40
C LEU A 46 4.47 13.73 -1.07
N PRO A 47 3.72 14.00 0.00
CA PRO A 47 3.55 15.35 0.50
C PRO A 47 4.87 16.03 0.83
N SER A 48 4.88 17.35 0.95
CA SER A 48 6.12 18.08 1.22
C SER A 48 6.77 17.58 2.52
N ILE A 49 8.09 17.57 2.55
CA ILE A 49 8.83 17.09 3.73
C ILE A 49 8.56 17.96 4.97
N GLU A 50 8.19 19.22 4.76
CA GLU A 50 7.78 20.15 5.82
C GLU A 50 6.48 19.69 6.50
N GLU A 51 5.56 19.09 5.76
CA GLU A 51 4.32 18.54 6.33
C GLU A 51 4.63 17.38 7.28
N PHE A 52 5.59 16.52 6.94
CA PHE A 52 6.07 15.49 7.86
C PHE A 52 6.75 16.09 9.07
N ALA A 53 7.65 17.05 8.87
CA ALA A 53 8.40 17.70 9.95
C ALA A 53 7.47 18.38 10.97
N ASN A 54 6.41 19.05 10.49
CA ASN A 54 5.43 19.73 11.34
C ASN A 54 4.57 18.77 12.19
N LYS A 55 4.55 17.48 11.87
CA LYS A 55 3.81 16.46 12.61
C LYS A 55 4.67 15.68 13.59
N ILE A 56 6.00 15.91 13.61
CA ILE A 56 6.90 15.26 14.55
C ILE A 56 6.72 15.86 15.94
N THR A 57 6.54 15.00 16.93
CA THR A 57 6.45 15.33 18.35
C THR A 57 7.48 14.51 19.16
N ASP A 58 7.58 14.76 20.46
CA ASP A 58 8.39 13.96 21.38
C ASP A 58 7.93 12.50 21.50
N LYS A 59 6.72 12.19 21.04
CA LYS A 59 6.13 10.84 20.99
C LYS A 59 6.37 10.12 19.68
N THR A 60 6.74 10.83 18.62
CA THR A 60 6.99 10.22 17.31
C THR A 60 8.19 9.28 17.39
N ARG A 61 8.06 8.06 16.83
CA ARG A 61 9.13 7.06 16.84
C ARG A 61 9.52 6.59 15.45
N ALA A 62 8.60 6.70 14.49
CA ALA A 62 8.85 6.21 13.14
C ALA A 62 8.03 6.96 12.09
N ILE A 63 8.52 6.91 10.86
CA ILE A 63 7.75 7.14 9.63
C ILE A 63 7.61 5.80 8.96
N LEU A 64 6.38 5.43 8.53
CA LEU A 64 6.12 4.20 7.79
C LEU A 64 5.64 4.55 6.39
N ILE A 65 6.26 3.95 5.38
CA ILE A 65 5.86 4.05 3.98
C ILE A 65 5.60 2.66 3.40
N CYS A 66 4.77 2.56 2.36
CA CYS A 66 4.63 1.37 1.52
C CYS A 66 5.18 1.71 0.14
N ASN A 67 6.20 1.01 -0.32
CA ASN A 67 6.90 1.32 -1.58
C ASN A 67 7.21 0.03 -2.37
N PRO A 68 6.56 -0.20 -3.51
CA PRO A 68 5.39 0.49 -4.11
C PRO A 68 4.13 0.47 -3.23
N GLY A 69 3.30 1.50 -3.35
CA GLY A 69 2.19 1.77 -2.45
C GLY A 69 0.96 0.88 -2.62
N ASN A 70 0.37 0.43 -1.53
CA ASN A 70 -1.00 -0.04 -1.43
C ASN A 70 -1.77 0.98 -0.57
N PRO A 71 -2.81 1.65 -1.11
CA PRO A 71 -3.62 1.28 -2.29
C PRO A 71 -3.23 1.97 -3.61
N THR A 72 -2.28 2.90 -3.64
CA THR A 72 -2.13 3.90 -4.70
C THR A 72 -1.32 3.45 -5.91
N GLY A 73 -0.47 2.43 -5.74
CA GLY A 73 0.53 2.07 -6.75
C GLY A 73 1.60 3.14 -6.96
N TYR A 74 1.71 4.12 -6.05
CA TYR A 74 2.78 5.11 -6.10
C TYR A 74 4.14 4.45 -5.83
N VAL A 75 5.18 4.94 -6.49
CA VAL A 75 6.58 4.51 -6.29
C VAL A 75 7.40 5.73 -5.93
N TYR A 76 8.00 5.71 -4.76
CA TYR A 76 8.83 6.83 -4.29
C TYR A 76 10.12 6.91 -5.10
N SER A 77 10.46 8.13 -5.51
CA SER A 77 11.74 8.43 -6.14
C SER A 77 12.87 8.35 -5.12
N LYS A 78 14.12 8.20 -5.63
CA LYS A 78 15.31 8.24 -4.76
C LYS A 78 15.42 9.57 -4.03
N GLU A 79 15.02 10.66 -4.68
CA GLU A 79 15.01 12.01 -4.12
C GLU A 79 14.03 12.13 -2.94
N GLU A 80 12.81 11.62 -3.08
CA GLU A 80 11.81 11.58 -2.00
C GLU A 80 12.28 10.70 -0.83
N LEU A 81 12.85 9.53 -1.13
CA LEU A 81 13.43 8.66 -0.09
C LEU A 81 14.61 9.33 0.61
N THR A 82 15.42 10.12 -0.11
CA THR A 82 16.51 10.90 0.50
C THR A 82 15.98 11.97 1.44
N GLN A 83 14.91 12.68 1.08
CA GLN A 83 14.28 13.66 1.97
C GLN A 83 13.74 13.02 3.25
N LEU A 84 13.06 11.87 3.13
CA LEU A 84 12.58 11.11 4.30
C LEU A 84 13.76 10.61 5.16
N LYS A 85 14.82 10.11 4.53
CA LYS A 85 16.04 9.69 5.20
C LYS A 85 16.62 10.84 6.03
N ASP A 86 16.84 12.00 5.42
CA ASP A 86 17.43 13.16 6.10
C ASP A 86 16.56 13.62 7.28
N LEU A 87 15.24 13.57 7.12
CA LEU A 87 14.30 13.90 8.19
C LEU A 87 14.39 12.92 9.37
N VAL A 88 14.39 11.60 9.11
CA VAL A 88 14.45 10.60 10.18
C VAL A 88 15.79 10.63 10.92
N LEU A 89 16.90 10.87 10.23
CA LEU A 89 18.22 11.03 10.84
C LEU A 89 18.28 12.28 11.73
N LYS A 90 17.72 13.40 11.26
CA LYS A 90 17.66 14.65 12.03
C LYS A 90 16.91 14.51 13.34
N HIS A 91 15.88 13.66 13.40
CA HIS A 91 14.99 13.51 14.55
C HIS A 91 15.15 12.19 15.29
N ASP A 92 16.17 11.38 14.96
CA ASP A 92 16.44 10.05 15.54
C ASP A 92 15.21 9.13 15.53
N LEU A 93 14.54 9.06 14.36
CA LEU A 93 13.37 8.22 14.11
C LEU A 93 13.76 6.96 13.34
N TYR A 94 12.88 5.96 13.33
CA TYR A 94 12.96 4.84 12.40
C TYR A 94 12.25 5.18 11.08
N LEU A 95 12.82 4.76 9.97
CA LEU A 95 12.13 4.68 8.68
C LEU A 95 11.75 3.22 8.45
N ILE A 96 10.44 2.95 8.43
CA ILE A 96 9.89 1.62 8.16
C ILE A 96 9.36 1.62 6.74
N ALA A 97 9.86 0.72 5.88
CA ALA A 97 9.35 0.54 4.53
C ALA A 97 8.75 -0.85 4.35
N ASP A 98 7.47 -0.88 3.99
CA ASP A 98 6.81 -2.07 3.48
C ASP A 98 7.13 -2.19 1.99
N GLU A 99 8.07 -3.08 1.64
CA GLU A 99 8.61 -3.23 0.27
C GLU A 99 8.07 -4.50 -0.41
N VAL A 100 6.94 -5.04 0.04
CA VAL A 100 6.38 -6.31 -0.45
C VAL A 100 6.03 -6.31 -1.94
N TYR A 101 5.92 -5.14 -2.58
CA TYR A 101 5.63 -4.97 -4.00
C TYR A 101 6.87 -4.59 -4.83
N ALA A 102 8.08 -4.72 -4.31
CA ALA A 102 9.33 -4.28 -4.96
C ALA A 102 9.53 -4.81 -6.39
N GLU A 103 9.03 -6.01 -6.70
CA GLU A 103 9.13 -6.63 -8.03
C GLU A 103 8.10 -6.10 -9.05
N TYR A 104 7.06 -5.40 -8.58
CA TYR A 104 5.99 -4.88 -9.43
C TYR A 104 6.23 -3.40 -9.74
N LEU A 105 7.16 -3.14 -10.66
CA LEU A 105 7.51 -1.81 -11.14
C LEU A 105 7.17 -1.68 -12.62
N TYR A 106 6.55 -0.57 -12.98
CA TYR A 106 6.11 -0.26 -14.34
C TYR A 106 6.78 1.04 -14.85
N THR A 107 8.01 1.27 -14.41
CA THR A 107 8.84 2.41 -14.81
C THR A 107 10.19 1.92 -15.31
N ASP A 108 10.88 2.74 -16.09
CA ASP A 108 12.25 2.46 -16.54
C ASP A 108 13.32 2.66 -15.43
N LYS A 109 12.89 3.09 -14.24
CA LYS A 109 13.76 3.30 -13.09
C LYS A 109 13.87 2.04 -12.26
N GLU A 110 15.06 1.77 -11.75
CA GLU A 110 15.28 0.69 -10.79
C GLU A 110 14.62 1.01 -9.44
N PHE A 111 14.19 -0.04 -8.75
CA PHE A 111 13.68 0.07 -7.39
C PHE A 111 14.77 0.53 -6.44
N THR A 112 14.45 1.49 -5.59
CA THR A 112 15.35 1.94 -4.53
C THR A 112 14.79 1.47 -3.17
N SER A 113 15.42 0.46 -2.58
CA SER A 113 15.13 0.05 -1.20
C SER A 113 15.75 1.06 -0.22
N ILE A 114 15.09 1.31 0.92
CA ILE A 114 15.68 2.12 1.99
C ILE A 114 16.94 1.51 2.58
N LEU A 115 17.18 0.21 2.41
CA LEU A 115 18.41 -0.45 2.82
C LEU A 115 19.62 -0.07 1.96
N SER A 116 19.43 0.57 0.80
CA SER A 116 20.53 1.04 -0.05
C SER A 116 21.22 2.29 0.50
N PHE A 117 20.63 2.96 1.49
CA PHE A 117 21.22 4.11 2.14
C PHE A 117 22.07 3.68 3.34
N ASP A 118 23.40 3.75 3.20
CA ASP A 118 24.33 3.29 4.24
C ASP A 118 24.24 4.09 5.54
N ASP A 119 23.87 5.36 5.45
CA ASP A 119 23.67 6.26 6.60
C ASP A 119 22.37 5.96 7.40
N LEU A 120 21.40 5.23 6.82
CA LEU A 120 20.21 4.73 7.52
C LEU A 120 20.44 3.42 8.29
N LYS A 121 21.66 2.90 8.35
CA LYS A 121 21.99 1.59 8.91
C LYS A 121 21.26 1.26 10.23
N GLU A 122 21.21 2.20 11.16
CA GLU A 122 20.59 1.99 12.49
C GLU A 122 19.09 2.35 12.52
N ASN A 123 18.59 3.04 11.49
CA ASN A 123 17.24 3.61 11.47
C ASN A 123 16.31 2.91 10.46
N ALA A 124 16.84 2.15 9.49
CA ALA A 124 16.04 1.48 8.47
C ALA A 124 15.49 0.13 8.94
N ILE A 125 14.20 -0.07 8.70
CA ILE A 125 13.49 -1.33 8.90
C ILE A 125 12.70 -1.64 7.64
N VAL A 126 12.97 -2.76 6.96
CA VAL A 126 12.21 -3.22 5.80
C VAL A 126 11.34 -4.40 6.19
N ILE A 127 10.12 -4.38 5.70
CA ILE A 127 9.17 -5.49 5.76
C ILE A 127 9.03 -6.04 4.34
N ASP A 128 9.26 -7.33 4.16
CA ASP A 128 9.09 -8.04 2.90
C ASP A 128 8.27 -9.31 3.08
N SER A 129 7.72 -9.85 1.99
CA SER A 129 6.88 -11.04 2.04
C SER A 129 6.85 -11.80 0.74
N GLU A 130 6.89 -13.12 0.84
CA GLU A 130 6.70 -14.04 -0.28
C GLU A 130 5.27 -13.99 -0.86
N SER A 131 4.32 -13.45 -0.09
CA SER A 131 2.92 -13.37 -0.47
C SER A 131 2.68 -12.66 -1.80
N LYS A 132 3.45 -11.61 -2.06
CA LYS A 132 3.34 -10.81 -3.29
C LYS A 132 4.43 -11.16 -4.28
N ARG A 133 5.66 -11.25 -3.79
CA ARG A 133 6.84 -11.54 -4.60
C ARG A 133 6.67 -12.78 -5.49
N PHE A 134 6.20 -13.88 -4.94
CA PHE A 134 6.05 -15.16 -5.66
C PHE A 134 4.60 -15.66 -5.70
N SER A 135 3.61 -14.81 -5.51
CA SER A 135 2.19 -15.21 -5.41
C SER A 135 1.93 -16.31 -4.36
N LEU A 136 2.76 -16.35 -3.32
CA LEU A 136 2.74 -17.36 -2.25
C LEU A 136 2.01 -16.87 -0.99
N CYS A 137 0.86 -16.20 -1.15
CA CYS A 137 0.11 -15.64 -0.01
C CYS A 137 -0.36 -16.71 1.00
N GLY A 138 -0.57 -17.95 0.55
CA GLY A 138 -0.91 -19.11 1.39
C GLY A 138 0.26 -19.65 2.21
N ALA A 139 1.51 -19.40 1.82
CA ALA A 139 2.71 -19.87 2.54
C ALA A 139 2.91 -19.17 3.90
N ARG A 140 2.33 -17.99 4.11
CA ARG A 140 2.44 -17.22 5.36
C ARG A 140 3.89 -16.95 5.78
N SER A 141 4.76 -16.65 4.80
CA SER A 141 6.17 -16.35 4.98
C SER A 141 6.48 -14.89 4.63
N GLY A 142 7.38 -14.30 5.38
CA GLY A 142 7.85 -12.94 5.17
C GLY A 142 9.06 -12.66 6.05
N ALA A 143 9.68 -11.51 5.86
CA ALA A 143 10.90 -11.12 6.53
C ALA A 143 10.79 -9.70 7.11
N LEU A 144 11.42 -9.51 8.26
CA LEU A 144 11.74 -8.21 8.82
C LEU A 144 13.26 -8.06 8.73
N ILE A 145 13.70 -7.00 8.08
CA ILE A 145 15.11 -6.80 7.71
C ILE A 145 15.59 -5.46 8.28
N SER A 146 16.70 -5.48 8.98
CA SER A 146 17.37 -4.28 9.49
C SER A 146 18.85 -4.57 9.69
N ARG A 147 19.68 -3.54 9.77
CA ARG A 147 21.09 -3.66 10.21
C ARG A 147 21.28 -3.24 11.66
N ASN A 148 20.21 -2.75 12.32
CA ASN A 148 20.24 -2.41 13.75
C ASN A 148 20.14 -3.67 14.61
N GLU A 149 21.27 -4.10 15.16
CA GLU A 149 21.32 -5.30 15.99
C GLU A 149 20.49 -5.21 17.28
N THR A 150 20.39 -4.02 17.87
CA THR A 150 19.59 -3.81 19.10
C THR A 150 18.12 -4.02 18.79
N PHE A 151 17.63 -3.45 17.68
CA PHE A 151 16.28 -3.66 17.19
C PHE A 151 16.02 -5.14 16.87
N LEU A 152 16.92 -5.79 16.14
CA LEU A 152 16.78 -7.22 15.78
C LEU A 152 16.76 -8.13 17.01
N LYS A 153 17.56 -7.85 18.04
CA LYS A 153 17.52 -8.60 19.30
C LYS A 153 16.17 -8.48 20.01
N ALA A 154 15.54 -7.29 19.96
CA ALA A 154 14.20 -7.07 20.49
C ALA A 154 13.13 -7.80 19.65
N ALA A 155 13.17 -7.65 18.33
CA ALA A 155 12.25 -8.31 17.39
C ALA A 155 12.31 -9.85 17.51
N MET A 156 13.51 -10.40 17.71
CA MET A 156 13.72 -11.85 17.90
C MET A 156 12.95 -12.40 19.09
N LYS A 157 12.79 -11.65 20.17
CA LYS A 157 12.01 -12.10 21.34
C LYS A 157 10.54 -12.31 20.99
N PHE A 158 9.97 -11.43 20.15
CA PHE A 158 8.60 -11.58 19.65
C PHE A 158 8.49 -12.75 18.66
N ALA A 159 9.49 -12.91 17.79
CA ALA A 159 9.55 -14.03 16.86
C ALA A 159 9.61 -15.38 17.61
N GLN A 160 10.41 -15.48 18.68
CA GLN A 160 10.50 -16.66 19.53
C GLN A 160 9.18 -16.94 20.27
N ALA A 161 8.49 -15.92 20.76
CA ALA A 161 7.20 -16.07 21.42
C ALA A 161 6.11 -16.57 20.45
N ARG A 162 6.15 -16.12 19.18
CA ARG A 162 5.22 -16.55 18.12
C ARG A 162 5.55 -17.94 17.57
N LEU A 163 6.76 -18.42 17.75
CA LEU A 163 7.37 -19.59 17.11
C LEU A 163 7.72 -19.37 15.62
N SER A 164 8.43 -20.34 15.04
CA SER A 164 8.89 -20.25 13.65
C SER A 164 7.72 -20.36 12.65
N PRO A 165 7.85 -19.79 11.45
CA PRO A 165 6.98 -20.14 10.33
C PRO A 165 7.04 -21.62 9.99
N CYS A 166 6.02 -22.14 9.29
CA CYS A 166 5.99 -23.52 8.82
C CYS A 166 7.24 -23.85 8.00
N GLU A 167 7.90 -24.98 8.30
CA GLU A 167 9.12 -25.42 7.62
C GLU A 167 8.94 -25.60 6.11
N ILE A 168 7.80 -26.17 5.70
CA ILE A 168 7.46 -26.35 4.27
C ILE A 168 7.43 -24.99 3.57
N SER A 169 6.83 -23.98 4.21
CA SER A 169 6.76 -22.62 3.67
C SER A 169 8.15 -22.00 3.50
N GLN A 170 9.04 -22.19 4.46
CA GLN A 170 10.42 -21.71 4.40
C GLN A 170 11.19 -22.40 3.27
N TYR A 171 11.00 -23.72 3.11
CA TYR A 171 11.62 -24.47 2.02
C TYR A 171 11.13 -23.99 0.65
N ILE A 172 9.82 -23.82 0.47
CA ILE A 172 9.23 -23.28 -0.77
C ILE A 172 9.80 -21.89 -1.09
N ALA A 173 9.83 -21.00 -0.10
CA ALA A 173 10.39 -19.66 -0.26
C ALA A 173 11.86 -19.71 -0.69
N THR A 174 12.67 -20.55 -0.05
CA THR A 174 14.08 -20.76 -0.39
C THR A 174 14.25 -21.23 -1.85
N GLN A 175 13.42 -22.19 -2.30
CA GLN A 175 13.48 -22.67 -3.67
C GLN A 175 13.05 -21.61 -4.69
N ALA A 176 12.03 -20.81 -4.36
CA ALA A 176 11.57 -19.72 -5.22
C ALA A 176 12.67 -18.65 -5.41
N HIS A 177 13.36 -18.26 -4.34
CA HIS A 177 14.48 -17.31 -4.42
C HIS A 177 15.69 -17.86 -5.17
N ASN A 178 16.02 -19.14 -5.01
CA ASN A 178 17.17 -19.74 -5.67
C ASN A 178 16.94 -19.97 -7.18
N ASN A 179 15.69 -20.08 -7.62
CA ASN A 179 15.35 -20.44 -8.99
C ASN A 179 14.19 -19.59 -9.54
N PRO A 180 14.31 -18.25 -9.58
CA PRO A 180 13.21 -17.39 -10.03
C PRO A 180 12.93 -17.54 -11.56
N GLY A 181 13.93 -17.95 -12.38
CA GLY A 181 13.80 -17.97 -13.83
C GLY A 181 13.42 -16.60 -14.38
N THR A 182 12.47 -16.55 -15.32
CA THR A 182 11.89 -15.34 -15.91
C THR A 182 10.62 -14.87 -15.18
N TYR A 183 10.32 -15.43 -14.01
CA TYR A 183 9.05 -15.23 -13.31
C TYR A 183 8.72 -13.74 -13.07
N PHE A 184 9.69 -12.95 -12.63
CA PHE A 184 9.46 -11.54 -12.33
C PHE A 184 9.21 -10.69 -13.57
N GLU A 185 9.97 -10.98 -14.66
CA GLU A 185 9.80 -10.32 -15.95
C GLU A 185 8.42 -10.63 -16.53
N ASP A 186 8.04 -11.91 -16.56
CA ASP A 186 6.75 -12.38 -17.08
C ASP A 186 5.59 -11.78 -16.27
N CYS A 187 5.69 -11.78 -14.94
CA CYS A 187 4.69 -11.15 -14.07
C CYS A 187 4.58 -9.66 -14.34
N ARG A 188 5.70 -8.94 -14.43
CA ARG A 188 5.71 -7.49 -14.67
C ARG A 188 5.05 -7.14 -16.00
N GLU A 189 5.37 -7.86 -17.08
CA GLU A 189 4.76 -7.64 -18.40
C GLU A 189 3.25 -7.89 -18.37
N GLU A 190 2.82 -8.96 -17.74
CA GLU A 190 1.39 -9.30 -17.64
C GLU A 190 0.62 -8.26 -16.81
N TYR A 191 1.14 -7.87 -15.65
CA TYR A 191 0.50 -6.86 -14.81
C TYR A 191 0.52 -5.46 -15.42
N LEU A 192 1.53 -5.13 -16.23
CA LEU A 192 1.56 -3.90 -17.00
C LEU A 192 0.39 -3.83 -18.00
N LYS A 193 0.13 -4.90 -18.75
CA LYS A 193 -1.02 -4.99 -19.68
C LYS A 193 -2.34 -4.84 -18.92
N ARG A 194 -2.49 -5.56 -17.81
CA ARG A 194 -3.71 -5.51 -16.98
C ARG A 194 -3.95 -4.12 -16.41
N ARG A 195 -2.89 -3.46 -15.91
CA ARG A 195 -2.97 -2.07 -15.46
C ARG A 195 -3.49 -1.15 -16.55
N ASP A 196 -2.89 -1.23 -17.73
CA ASP A 196 -3.23 -0.33 -18.84
C ASP A 196 -4.67 -0.54 -19.32
N ILE A 197 -5.15 -1.78 -19.38
CA ILE A 197 -6.55 -2.08 -19.70
C ILE A 197 -7.49 -1.44 -18.67
N LEU A 198 -7.25 -1.67 -17.36
CA LEU A 198 -8.13 -1.16 -16.32
C LEU A 198 -8.09 0.36 -16.25
N VAL A 199 -6.90 0.96 -16.15
CA VAL A 199 -6.75 2.41 -15.94
C VAL A 199 -7.23 3.20 -17.15
N ASN A 200 -6.88 2.80 -18.37
CA ASN A 200 -7.34 3.47 -19.57
C ASN A 200 -8.86 3.37 -19.70
N GLY A 201 -9.42 2.17 -19.51
CA GLY A 201 -10.86 1.97 -19.57
C GLY A 201 -11.63 2.78 -18.52
N LEU A 202 -11.13 2.88 -17.29
CA LEU A 202 -11.74 3.72 -16.25
C LEU A 202 -11.72 5.21 -16.64
N ASN A 203 -10.61 5.71 -17.17
CA ASN A 203 -10.48 7.12 -17.56
C ASN A 203 -11.30 7.50 -18.81
N GLU A 204 -11.81 6.51 -19.57
CA GLU A 204 -12.78 6.75 -20.65
C GLU A 204 -14.21 6.96 -20.12
N ILE A 205 -14.49 6.64 -18.86
CA ILE A 205 -15.81 6.84 -18.25
C ILE A 205 -15.95 8.30 -17.80
N PRO A 206 -16.99 9.03 -18.24
CA PRO A 206 -17.18 10.42 -17.87
C PRO A 206 -17.22 10.63 -16.34
N GLY A 207 -16.41 11.56 -15.83
CA GLY A 207 -16.36 11.91 -14.42
C GLY A 207 -15.50 10.97 -13.55
N VAL A 208 -14.94 9.90 -14.11
CA VAL A 208 -13.96 9.03 -13.42
C VAL A 208 -12.57 9.58 -13.63
N PHE A 209 -11.75 9.57 -12.59
CA PHE A 209 -10.33 9.91 -12.64
C PHE A 209 -9.50 8.85 -11.91
N CYS A 210 -8.56 8.25 -12.60
CA CYS A 210 -7.66 7.22 -12.09
C CYS A 210 -6.21 7.54 -12.49
N PRO A 211 -5.36 8.01 -11.56
CA PRO A 211 -3.93 8.19 -11.83
C PRO A 211 -3.30 6.86 -12.21
N THR A 212 -2.38 6.86 -13.18
CA THR A 212 -1.69 5.64 -13.61
C THR A 212 -0.69 5.18 -12.56
N PRO A 213 -0.89 3.99 -11.93
CA PRO A 213 0.05 3.46 -10.97
C PRO A 213 1.42 3.17 -11.59
N LYS A 214 2.48 3.39 -10.84
CA LYS A 214 3.85 3.09 -11.26
C LYS A 214 4.38 1.77 -10.71
N GLY A 215 3.66 1.17 -9.77
CA GLY A 215 4.01 -0.11 -9.16
C GLY A 215 2.82 -0.80 -8.48
N ALA A 216 3.09 -1.89 -7.77
CA ALA A 216 2.11 -2.78 -7.15
C ALA A 216 1.10 -3.34 -8.18
N PHE A 217 -0.10 -3.72 -7.76
CA PHE A 217 -1.18 -4.18 -8.66
C PHE A 217 -2.54 -3.60 -8.23
N TYR A 218 -2.50 -2.35 -7.76
CA TYR A 218 -3.69 -1.58 -7.36
C TYR A 218 -3.70 -0.22 -8.04
N CYS A 219 -4.90 0.30 -8.22
CA CYS A 219 -5.14 1.72 -8.49
C CYS A 219 -6.25 2.24 -7.58
N VAL A 220 -6.25 3.54 -7.37
CA VAL A 220 -7.35 4.26 -6.74
C VAL A 220 -7.99 5.12 -7.81
N ALA A 221 -9.32 4.99 -7.96
CA ALA A 221 -10.10 5.80 -8.87
C ALA A 221 -11.10 6.65 -8.09
N GLN A 222 -11.22 7.92 -8.45
CA GLN A 222 -12.30 8.79 -8.02
C GLN A 222 -13.50 8.57 -8.95
N LEU A 223 -14.67 8.32 -8.38
CA LEU A 223 -15.91 8.09 -9.08
C LEU A 223 -16.87 9.27 -8.89
N PRO A 224 -17.72 9.59 -9.89
CA PRO A 224 -18.73 10.63 -9.78
C PRO A 224 -19.94 10.15 -8.95
N VAL A 225 -19.73 9.73 -7.72
CA VAL A 225 -20.78 9.21 -6.82
C VAL A 225 -20.92 10.07 -5.56
N ASP A 226 -22.06 9.98 -4.89
CA ASP A 226 -22.28 10.63 -3.60
C ASP A 226 -21.36 10.04 -2.51
N ASN A 227 -21.24 8.70 -2.49
CA ASN A 227 -20.41 7.97 -1.53
C ASN A 227 -20.03 6.60 -2.09
N ALA A 228 -18.73 6.29 -2.11
CA ALA A 228 -18.19 5.06 -2.67
C ALA A 228 -18.60 3.79 -1.89
N GLU A 229 -18.82 3.89 -0.58
CA GLU A 229 -19.29 2.76 0.24
C GLU A 229 -20.74 2.40 -0.11
N LYS A 230 -21.62 3.41 -0.23
CA LYS A 230 -23.00 3.20 -0.68
C LYS A 230 -23.04 2.62 -2.10
N PHE A 231 -22.19 3.13 -2.99
CA PHE A 231 -22.07 2.60 -4.35
C PHE A 231 -21.62 1.14 -4.34
N ALA A 232 -20.62 0.79 -3.53
CA ALA A 232 -20.14 -0.60 -3.42
C ALA A 232 -21.22 -1.55 -2.86
N ILE A 233 -21.99 -1.11 -1.88
CA ILE A 233 -23.14 -1.89 -1.34
C ILE A 233 -24.19 -2.10 -2.43
N TRP A 234 -24.57 -1.02 -3.13
CA TRP A 234 -25.56 -1.07 -4.19
C TRP A 234 -25.14 -1.97 -5.36
N LEU A 235 -23.83 -1.97 -5.73
CA LEU A 235 -23.30 -2.90 -6.72
C LEU A 235 -23.55 -4.37 -6.38
N LEU A 236 -23.53 -4.72 -5.10
CA LEU A 236 -23.65 -6.11 -4.64
C LEU A 236 -25.11 -6.51 -4.38
N GLU A 237 -25.98 -5.57 -4.00
CA GLU A 237 -27.36 -5.83 -3.60
C GLU A 237 -28.37 -5.63 -4.72
N GLU A 238 -28.12 -4.66 -5.62
CA GLU A 238 -29.13 -4.22 -6.58
C GLU A 238 -28.69 -4.28 -8.03
N PHE A 239 -27.39 -4.03 -8.31
CA PHE A 239 -26.90 -3.94 -9.69
C PHE A 239 -26.50 -5.29 -10.25
N GLN A 240 -26.96 -5.53 -11.49
CA GLN A 240 -26.47 -6.62 -12.32
C GLN A 240 -26.65 -6.30 -13.82
N ASP A 241 -25.74 -6.79 -14.63
CA ASP A 241 -25.88 -6.88 -16.08
C ASP A 241 -25.54 -8.30 -16.51
N ASN A 242 -26.50 -8.98 -17.17
CA ASN A 242 -26.40 -10.40 -17.55
C ASN A 242 -26.03 -11.35 -16.39
N GLN A 243 -26.54 -11.10 -15.18
CA GLN A 243 -26.24 -11.84 -13.95
C GLN A 243 -24.81 -11.65 -13.44
N GLU A 244 -24.13 -10.60 -13.88
CA GLU A 244 -22.79 -10.24 -13.44
C GLU A 244 -22.82 -8.91 -12.71
N THR A 245 -21.95 -8.77 -11.73
CA THR A 245 -21.65 -7.50 -11.05
C THR A 245 -20.15 -7.39 -10.80
N VAL A 246 -19.71 -6.23 -10.34
CA VAL A 246 -18.31 -5.98 -9.98
C VAL A 246 -18.20 -5.57 -8.52
N MET A 247 -17.13 -6.01 -7.85
CA MET A 247 -16.84 -5.64 -6.48
C MET A 247 -15.67 -4.67 -6.45
N VAL A 248 -15.85 -3.54 -5.78
CA VAL A 248 -14.82 -2.52 -5.56
C VAL A 248 -14.60 -2.33 -4.06
N ALA A 249 -13.40 -1.87 -3.67
CA ALA A 249 -13.12 -1.57 -2.27
C ALA A 249 -13.23 -0.05 -2.03
N PRO A 250 -14.22 0.45 -1.26
CA PRO A 250 -14.31 1.86 -0.90
C PRO A 250 -13.03 2.34 -0.23
N ALA A 251 -12.54 3.51 -0.64
CA ALA A 251 -11.22 3.97 -0.19
C ALA A 251 -11.22 4.70 1.16
N ALA A 252 -12.36 5.07 1.70
CA ALA A 252 -12.42 5.74 3.00
C ALA A 252 -11.70 4.99 4.13
N GLY A 253 -11.70 3.65 4.10
CA GLY A 253 -11.00 2.80 5.07
C GLY A 253 -9.47 2.81 4.96
N PHE A 254 -8.89 3.42 3.93
CA PHE A 254 -7.45 3.60 3.75
C PHE A 254 -6.95 4.95 4.30
N TYR A 255 -7.84 5.75 4.86
CA TYR A 255 -7.54 7.05 5.47
C TYR A 255 -7.84 7.03 6.97
N SER A 256 -7.03 7.73 7.75
CA SER A 256 -7.32 8.07 9.15
C SER A 256 -7.91 9.49 9.27
N THR A 257 -7.71 10.34 8.28
CA THR A 257 -8.30 11.67 8.21
C THR A 257 -9.80 11.55 7.93
N PRO A 258 -10.68 12.10 8.80
CA PRO A 258 -12.12 12.02 8.60
C PRO A 258 -12.57 12.63 7.26
N ASN A 259 -13.56 12.01 6.63
CA ASN A 259 -14.16 12.43 5.37
C ASN A 259 -13.24 12.40 4.14
N SER A 260 -12.08 11.76 4.22
CA SER A 260 -11.21 11.51 3.07
C SER A 260 -11.62 10.26 2.31
N GLY A 261 -11.37 10.22 0.99
CA GLY A 261 -11.63 9.05 0.15
C GLY A 261 -13.09 8.66 -0.05
N LEU A 262 -14.05 9.55 0.29
CA LEU A 262 -15.49 9.23 0.24
C LEU A 262 -16.02 8.92 -1.17
N GLN A 263 -15.34 9.37 -2.21
CA GLN A 263 -15.70 9.15 -3.62
C GLN A 263 -14.67 8.27 -4.33
N GLU A 264 -13.73 7.72 -3.59
CA GLU A 264 -12.64 6.93 -4.13
C GLU A 264 -12.87 5.44 -3.88
N VAL A 265 -12.41 4.64 -4.83
CA VAL A 265 -12.40 3.18 -4.73
C VAL A 265 -11.01 2.66 -5.08
N ARG A 266 -10.57 1.62 -4.35
CA ARG A 266 -9.41 0.84 -4.77
C ARG A 266 -9.86 -0.30 -5.65
N LEU A 267 -9.17 -0.49 -6.77
CA LEU A 267 -9.30 -1.66 -7.64
C LEU A 267 -7.97 -2.42 -7.70
N ALA A 268 -8.06 -3.74 -7.91
CA ALA A 268 -6.89 -4.59 -8.11
C ALA A 268 -6.96 -5.17 -9.53
N TYR A 269 -5.91 -4.98 -10.33
CA TYR A 269 -5.86 -5.54 -11.70
C TYR A 269 -5.28 -6.96 -11.73
N VAL A 270 -5.89 -7.85 -10.92
CA VAL A 270 -5.46 -9.25 -10.73
C VAL A 270 -6.21 -10.24 -11.62
N LEU A 271 -7.29 -9.82 -12.26
CA LEU A 271 -8.06 -10.64 -13.20
C LEU A 271 -7.37 -10.72 -14.56
N ASN A 272 -7.80 -11.65 -15.41
CA ASN A 272 -7.33 -11.69 -16.79
C ASN A 272 -7.86 -10.49 -17.60
N GLU A 273 -7.31 -10.28 -18.79
CA GLU A 273 -7.62 -9.12 -19.63
C GLU A 273 -9.11 -8.99 -20.00
N ASN A 274 -9.79 -10.13 -20.28
CA ASN A 274 -11.20 -10.10 -20.67
C ASN A 274 -12.08 -9.71 -19.49
N ASP A 275 -11.82 -10.27 -18.32
CA ASP A 275 -12.57 -9.96 -17.09
C ASP A 275 -12.33 -8.52 -16.65
N LEU A 276 -11.12 -7.96 -16.89
CA LEU A 276 -10.85 -6.54 -16.61
C LEU A 276 -11.61 -5.62 -17.55
N LYS A 277 -11.68 -5.92 -18.85
CA LYS A 277 -12.50 -5.19 -19.82
C LYS A 277 -13.97 -5.22 -19.43
N ARG A 278 -14.45 -6.41 -19.07
CA ARG A 278 -15.83 -6.58 -18.58
C ARG A 278 -16.10 -5.82 -17.29
N SER A 279 -15.14 -5.82 -16.35
CA SER A 279 -15.26 -5.04 -15.11
C SER A 279 -15.39 -3.54 -15.36
N VAL A 280 -14.63 -3.00 -16.32
CA VAL A 280 -14.76 -1.59 -16.73
C VAL A 280 -16.15 -1.30 -17.31
N GLU A 281 -16.66 -2.18 -18.18
CA GLU A 281 -18.00 -2.04 -18.74
C GLU A 281 -19.08 -2.07 -17.64
N LEU A 282 -18.98 -3.01 -16.69
CA LEU A 282 -19.90 -3.09 -15.56
C LEU A 282 -19.86 -1.82 -14.70
N ILE A 283 -18.68 -1.26 -14.42
CA ILE A 283 -18.55 0.00 -13.67
C ILE A 283 -19.23 1.14 -14.43
N LYS A 284 -19.05 1.22 -15.75
CA LYS A 284 -19.71 2.23 -16.60
C LYS A 284 -21.23 2.14 -16.51
N LEU A 285 -21.79 0.94 -16.76
CA LEU A 285 -23.24 0.69 -16.70
C LEU A 285 -23.81 0.97 -15.31
N ALA A 286 -23.06 0.60 -14.28
CA ALA A 286 -23.44 0.87 -12.91
C ALA A 286 -23.49 2.37 -12.60
N LEU A 287 -22.51 3.16 -13.03
CA LEU A 287 -22.49 4.61 -12.85
C LEU A 287 -23.62 5.31 -13.63
N GLU A 288 -24.06 4.77 -14.77
CA GLU A 288 -25.21 5.28 -15.54
C GLU A 288 -26.55 5.06 -14.79
N SER A 289 -26.65 4.01 -13.98
CA SER A 289 -27.87 3.57 -13.31
C SER A 289 -27.91 3.88 -11.81
N TYR A 290 -26.78 4.12 -11.16
CA TYR A 290 -26.72 4.38 -9.72
C TYR A 290 -27.43 5.69 -9.35
N PRO A 291 -28.39 5.67 -8.40
CA PRO A 291 -29.17 6.87 -8.04
C PRO A 291 -28.31 7.99 -7.44
N GLY A 292 -27.15 7.68 -6.86
CA GLY A 292 -26.22 8.63 -6.24
C GLY A 292 -25.13 9.15 -7.17
N THR A 293 -25.22 8.89 -8.48
CA THR A 293 -24.26 9.40 -9.46
C THR A 293 -24.42 10.92 -9.62
N LYS A 294 -23.32 11.65 -9.50
CA LYS A 294 -23.26 13.11 -9.72
C LYS A 294 -23.15 13.39 -11.22
N ARG A 295 -24.12 14.07 -11.76
CA ARG A 295 -24.19 14.47 -13.18
C ARG A 295 -23.61 15.86 -13.41
#